data_fa940dad4fabb992486daf27b33b29b2
#
_entry.id   fa940dad4fabb992486daf27b33b29b2
#
_cell.length_a   1.000
_cell.length_b   1.000
_cell.length_c   1.000
_cell.angle_alpha   90.00
_cell.angle_beta   90.00
_cell.angle_gamma   90.00
#
_symmetry.space_group_name_H-M   'P 1'
#
loop_
_entity.id
_entity.type
_entity.pdbx_description
1 polymer ?
#
loop_
_entity_poly.entity_id
_entity_poly.type
_entity_poly.pdbx_seq_one_letter_code
_entity_poly.pdbx_strand_id
1 'polypeptide(L)'
;MVMQTNSSLIKKDKKMKSIKNILGTASMMALTLSATSCTDGNDWDVDGSLSRLFGLNGDKITVETAETSATVTFSAFTSKAVPSPEYYVFEVSKDSLYEGVENANIIKFGEDKSLTSSPVVLSGLDGDSKYYMRVKAMSSTSNESKWVYYKDGSSFKTKAEQLFNELTTADLFEDHVNFSWTPGATVTHITIVNAADPEDKSKHELTADQIAAGKVTYSNVKPTTTYIATLYNNEAKRGQLQFTTPAAMPSANYKYTLPSDVNVISQTLIEEIAEQAKAAAGNETNYSATIGIPAGATVSLYGTNDSDGGKTNVTIPDGMSVTFFGLAGGDAPTINLDKNFDVAGSHAFIKFQNVKLEENGAG
;
A
#
# COMPACT_ATOMS: atom_id res chain seq x y z
N MET A 1 -14.45 28.48 -44.28
CA MET A 1 -14.01 27.63 -45.38
C MET A 1 -14.38 26.20 -45.07
N VAL A 2 -15.31 25.74 -45.79
CA VAL A 2 -16.10 24.51 -45.72
C VAL A 2 -15.31 23.32 -46.27
N MET A 3 -15.49 22.13 -45.69
CA MET A 3 -15.68 20.83 -46.38
C MET A 3 -15.58 19.75 -45.32
N GLN A 4 -16.67 19.14 -44.91
CA GLN A 4 -17.51 18.07 -45.49
C GLN A 4 -16.76 16.74 -45.63
N THR A 5 -17.18 15.83 -44.77
CA THR A 5 -17.86 14.50 -44.93
C THR A 5 -17.22 13.44 -45.83
N ASN A 6 -17.09 12.22 -45.34
CA ASN A 6 -17.85 11.11 -45.92
C ASN A 6 -17.85 9.84 -45.03
N SER A 7 -19.06 9.42 -44.83
CA SER A 7 -19.52 8.15 -44.28
C SER A 7 -19.47 7.07 -45.40
N SER A 8 -19.13 5.82 -45.06
CA SER A 8 -19.64 4.69 -45.84
C SER A 8 -19.86 3.45 -44.96
N LEU A 9 -21.13 3.17 -44.73
CA LEU A 9 -21.68 1.89 -44.33
C LEU A 9 -21.42 0.84 -45.39
N ILE A 10 -20.95 -0.34 -44.98
CA ILE A 10 -21.07 -1.57 -45.79
C ILE A 10 -21.85 -2.60 -44.99
N LYS A 11 -23.12 -2.77 -45.34
CA LYS A 11 -23.95 -3.94 -45.02
C LYS A 11 -23.44 -5.13 -45.85
N LYS A 12 -23.24 -6.28 -45.20
CA LYS A 12 -23.15 -7.57 -45.89
C LYS A 12 -24.28 -8.46 -45.42
N ASP A 13 -25.26 -8.63 -46.33
CA ASP A 13 -26.30 -9.63 -46.26
C ASP A 13 -25.71 -11.03 -46.35
N LYS A 14 -26.08 -11.93 -45.44
CA LYS A 14 -25.83 -13.36 -45.53
C LYS A 14 -27.09 -14.08 -46.03
N LYS A 15 -27.08 -14.48 -47.28
CA LYS A 15 -28.07 -15.34 -47.92
C LYS A 15 -28.06 -16.73 -47.26
N MET A 16 -29.20 -17.13 -46.72
CA MET A 16 -29.54 -18.50 -46.35
C MET A 16 -29.88 -19.31 -47.64
N LYS A 17 -29.17 -20.38 -47.87
CA LYS A 17 -29.58 -21.40 -48.89
C LYS A 17 -30.13 -22.61 -48.17
N SER A 18 -31.41 -22.79 -48.35
CA SER A 18 -32.19 -24.02 -48.10
C SER A 18 -31.79 -25.11 -49.10
N ILE A 19 -31.52 -26.33 -48.62
CA ILE A 19 -31.49 -27.52 -49.46
C ILE A 19 -32.56 -28.47 -48.94
N LYS A 20 -33.56 -28.65 -49.76
CA LYS A 20 -34.63 -29.63 -49.58
C LYS A 20 -34.24 -30.93 -50.25
N ASN A 21 -34.57 -32.02 -49.58
CA ASN A 21 -35.03 -33.33 -50.08
C ASN A 21 -34.20 -34.15 -51.05
N ILE A 22 -33.76 -35.32 -50.56
CA ILE A 22 -33.84 -36.55 -51.42
C ILE A 22 -34.41 -37.65 -50.54
N LEU A 23 -35.59 -38.09 -50.91
CA LEU A 23 -36.22 -39.35 -50.49
C LEU A 23 -35.58 -40.50 -51.31
N GLY A 24 -35.24 -41.60 -50.70
CA GLY A 24 -34.75 -42.81 -51.36
C GLY A 24 -35.09 -44.07 -50.53
N THR A 25 -36.23 -44.59 -50.81
CA THR A 25 -36.71 -45.99 -50.80
C THR A 25 -36.05 -47.05 -49.92
N ALA A 26 -36.95 -47.70 -49.25
CA ALA A 26 -36.92 -48.89 -48.41
C ALA A 26 -36.15 -50.09 -48.95
N SER A 27 -35.50 -50.84 -48.09
CA SER A 27 -35.35 -52.29 -48.25
C SER A 27 -35.56 -52.96 -46.89
N MET A 28 -36.70 -53.64 -46.78
CA MET A 28 -37.06 -54.53 -45.69
C MET A 28 -36.21 -55.79 -45.80
N MET A 29 -35.30 -56.03 -44.84
CA MET A 29 -34.75 -57.36 -44.59
C MET A 29 -35.09 -57.71 -43.14
N ALA A 30 -36.10 -58.63 -43.02
CA ALA A 30 -36.44 -59.28 -41.77
C ALA A 30 -35.31 -60.25 -41.38
N LEU A 31 -34.53 -59.92 -40.39
CA LEU A 31 -33.68 -60.84 -39.64
C LEU A 31 -34.44 -61.26 -38.39
N THR A 32 -34.87 -62.54 -38.40
CA THR A 32 -35.31 -63.22 -37.19
C THR A 32 -34.15 -63.33 -36.22
N LEU A 33 -34.13 -62.41 -35.19
CA LEU A 33 -33.28 -62.58 -34.03
C LEU A 33 -33.91 -63.61 -33.09
N SER A 34 -33.29 -64.78 -33.10
CA SER A 34 -33.45 -65.73 -31.97
C SER A 34 -33.09 -65.05 -30.68
N ALA A 35 -34.08 -64.80 -29.82
CA ALA A 35 -33.86 -64.38 -28.43
C ALA A 35 -33.20 -65.55 -27.71
N THR A 36 -31.88 -65.56 -27.66
CA THR A 36 -31.19 -66.28 -26.57
C THR A 36 -31.32 -65.39 -25.32
N SER A 37 -32.24 -65.74 -24.47
CA SER A 37 -32.30 -65.25 -23.10
C SER A 37 -30.98 -65.57 -22.41
N CYS A 38 -30.08 -64.63 -22.36
CA CYS A 38 -29.02 -64.65 -21.39
C CYS A 38 -29.63 -64.29 -20.05
N THR A 39 -30.11 -65.27 -19.32
CA THR A 39 -30.31 -65.23 -17.89
C THR A 39 -28.95 -65.51 -17.23
N ASP A 40 -27.96 -64.69 -17.48
CA ASP A 40 -26.84 -64.64 -16.59
C ASP A 40 -27.03 -63.44 -15.71
N GLY A 41 -26.92 -63.73 -14.42
CA GLY A 41 -27.18 -62.82 -13.33
C GLY A 41 -26.39 -61.54 -13.54
N ASN A 42 -26.98 -60.55 -12.98
CA ASN A 42 -26.49 -59.19 -12.85
C ASN A 42 -25.11 -59.19 -12.12
N ASP A 43 -24.10 -59.75 -12.75
CA ASP A 43 -22.70 -59.63 -12.33
C ASP A 43 -22.19 -58.34 -12.92
N TRP A 44 -22.77 -57.25 -12.44
CA TRP A 44 -22.13 -55.98 -12.49
C TRP A 44 -21.06 -56.00 -11.37
N ASP A 45 -19.98 -56.74 -11.62
CA ASP A 45 -18.75 -56.55 -10.88
C ASP A 45 -18.34 -55.12 -11.10
N VAL A 46 -18.65 -54.29 -10.13
CA VAL A 46 -18.17 -52.93 -10.14
C VAL A 46 -16.63 -53.03 -10.03
N ASP A 47 -15.97 -52.86 -11.16
CA ASP A 47 -14.49 -52.78 -11.15
C ASP A 47 -14.05 -51.76 -10.13
N GLY A 48 -13.60 -52.20 -8.97
CA GLY A 48 -13.19 -51.36 -7.87
C GLY A 48 -12.04 -50.42 -8.25
N SER A 49 -11.32 -50.74 -9.36
CA SER A 49 -10.30 -49.84 -9.90
C SER A 49 -10.89 -48.58 -10.54
N LEU A 50 -12.20 -48.63 -10.90
CA LEU A 50 -12.96 -47.48 -11.43
C LEU A 50 -13.63 -46.64 -10.32
N SER A 51 -13.58 -47.10 -9.06
CA SER A 51 -14.09 -46.34 -7.92
C SER A 51 -13.29 -45.08 -7.73
N ARG A 52 -13.82 -43.96 -8.20
CA ARG A 52 -13.22 -42.64 -8.08
C ARG A 52 -14.15 -41.70 -7.36
N LEU A 53 -13.58 -40.84 -6.51
CA LEU A 53 -14.31 -39.76 -5.87
C LEU A 53 -14.80 -38.74 -6.92
N PHE A 54 -15.98 -38.19 -6.66
CA PHE A 54 -16.44 -37.03 -7.42
C PHE A 54 -15.73 -35.76 -6.92
N GLY A 55 -15.34 -34.93 -7.85
CA GLY A 55 -14.80 -33.59 -7.58
C GLY A 55 -15.89 -32.64 -7.10
N LEU A 56 -15.46 -31.52 -6.56
CA LEU A 56 -16.34 -30.40 -6.21
C LEU A 56 -16.91 -29.74 -7.49
N ASN A 57 -17.92 -28.90 -7.32
CA ASN A 57 -18.37 -28.02 -8.40
C ASN A 57 -17.57 -26.71 -8.32
N GLY A 58 -16.65 -26.47 -9.26
CA GLY A 58 -15.76 -25.32 -9.30
C GLY A 58 -16.49 -23.96 -9.30
N ASP A 59 -17.64 -23.88 -9.98
CA ASP A 59 -18.45 -22.64 -10.04
C ASP A 59 -19.14 -22.31 -8.71
N LYS A 60 -19.32 -23.30 -7.85
CA LYS A 60 -19.92 -23.13 -6.53
C LYS A 60 -18.89 -22.95 -5.41
N ILE A 61 -17.62 -22.97 -5.73
CA ILE A 61 -16.58 -22.60 -4.79
C ILE A 61 -16.59 -21.08 -4.62
N THR A 62 -16.68 -20.62 -3.37
CA THR A 62 -16.55 -19.20 -3.03
C THR A 62 -15.27 -18.98 -2.25
N VAL A 63 -14.64 -17.84 -2.49
CA VAL A 63 -13.38 -17.43 -1.83
C VAL A 63 -13.58 -16.06 -1.22
N GLU A 64 -13.43 -15.97 0.09
CA GLU A 64 -13.35 -14.72 0.83
C GLU A 64 -11.90 -14.48 1.21
N THR A 65 -11.34 -13.35 0.78
CA THR A 65 -9.92 -13.06 0.98
C THR A 65 -9.70 -12.11 2.14
N ALA A 66 -8.68 -12.41 2.94
CA ALA A 66 -8.02 -11.50 3.87
C ALA A 66 -6.68 -11.03 3.25
N GLU A 67 -5.84 -10.43 4.06
CA GLU A 67 -4.53 -9.92 3.63
C GLU A 67 -3.56 -11.05 3.28
N THR A 68 -3.47 -12.06 4.15
CA THR A 68 -2.51 -13.17 4.00
C THR A 68 -3.18 -14.55 4.01
N SER A 69 -4.49 -14.58 3.78
CA SER A 69 -5.25 -15.83 3.75
C SER A 69 -6.48 -15.75 2.85
N ALA A 70 -7.02 -16.91 2.52
CA ALA A 70 -8.28 -17.07 1.81
C ALA A 70 -9.14 -18.12 2.50
N THR A 71 -10.38 -17.74 2.82
CA THR A 71 -11.40 -18.68 3.32
C THR A 71 -12.16 -19.24 2.12
N VAL A 72 -12.07 -20.54 1.91
CA VAL A 72 -12.70 -21.26 0.79
C VAL A 72 -13.90 -22.01 1.28
N THR A 73 -15.07 -21.66 0.77
CA THR A 73 -16.33 -22.35 1.06
C THR A 73 -16.78 -23.16 -0.16
N PHE A 74 -17.12 -24.41 0.06
CA PHE A 74 -17.54 -25.34 -0.97
C PHE A 74 -18.57 -26.34 -0.44
N SER A 75 -19.26 -27.02 -1.36
CA SER A 75 -20.16 -28.13 -1.01
C SER A 75 -19.56 -29.44 -1.50
N ALA A 76 -19.38 -30.39 -0.60
CA ALA A 76 -19.00 -31.75 -0.97
C ALA A 76 -20.13 -32.42 -1.74
N PHE A 77 -19.78 -33.21 -2.75
CA PHE A 77 -20.76 -34.11 -3.36
C PHE A 77 -21.04 -35.27 -2.41
N THR A 78 -22.26 -35.40 -2.02
CA THR A 78 -22.71 -36.53 -1.13
C THR A 78 -23.81 -37.31 -1.82
N SER A 79 -23.60 -38.62 -1.92
CA SER A 79 -24.62 -39.57 -2.42
C SER A 79 -24.44 -40.91 -1.72
N LYS A 80 -25.55 -41.63 -1.47
CA LYS A 80 -25.47 -42.98 -0.89
C LYS A 80 -24.79 -44.00 -1.81
N ALA A 81 -24.67 -43.67 -3.12
CA ALA A 81 -24.13 -44.56 -4.14
C ALA A 81 -22.62 -44.31 -4.43
N VAL A 82 -22.00 -43.35 -3.77
CA VAL A 82 -20.58 -42.99 -4.02
C VAL A 82 -19.83 -42.76 -2.72
N PRO A 83 -18.55 -43.15 -2.63
CA PRO A 83 -17.75 -42.89 -1.46
C PRO A 83 -17.70 -41.38 -1.15
N SER A 84 -17.73 -41.03 0.14
CA SER A 84 -17.51 -39.64 0.56
C SER A 84 -16.02 -39.31 0.68
N PRO A 85 -15.61 -38.10 0.34
CA PRO A 85 -14.25 -37.65 0.59
C PRO A 85 -13.88 -37.68 2.08
N GLU A 86 -12.65 -38.07 2.39
CA GLU A 86 -12.12 -38.04 3.77
C GLU A 86 -11.47 -36.66 4.03
N TYR A 87 -10.79 -36.11 3.03
CA TYR A 87 -10.14 -34.80 3.11
C TYR A 87 -9.98 -34.20 1.71
N TYR A 88 -9.50 -32.96 1.66
CA TYR A 88 -9.28 -32.22 0.44
C TYR A 88 -7.83 -31.71 0.39
N VAL A 89 -7.26 -31.70 -0.82
CA VAL A 89 -5.97 -31.08 -1.10
C VAL A 89 -6.19 -29.91 -2.03
N PHE A 90 -5.72 -28.73 -1.58
CA PHE A 90 -5.76 -27.51 -2.38
C PHE A 90 -4.36 -27.18 -2.85
N GLU A 91 -4.27 -26.72 -4.09
CA GLU A 91 -3.07 -26.13 -4.67
C GLU A 91 -3.38 -24.70 -5.09
N VAL A 92 -2.51 -23.79 -4.68
CA VAL A 92 -2.63 -22.35 -4.95
C VAL A 92 -1.32 -21.85 -5.56
N SER A 93 -1.39 -21.06 -6.62
CA SER A 93 -0.21 -20.50 -7.29
C SER A 93 -0.50 -19.10 -7.83
N LYS A 94 0.52 -18.25 -7.91
CA LYS A 94 0.45 -16.96 -8.62
C LYS A 94 0.40 -17.16 -10.15
N ASP A 95 0.88 -18.30 -10.62
CA ASP A 95 0.82 -18.73 -12.02
C ASP A 95 -0.45 -19.53 -12.29
N SER A 96 -0.92 -19.49 -13.53
CA SER A 96 -2.10 -20.27 -13.94
C SER A 96 -1.89 -21.77 -13.72
N LEU A 97 -2.91 -22.41 -13.15
CA LEU A 97 -2.94 -23.84 -12.92
C LEU A 97 -3.71 -24.56 -14.03
N TYR A 98 -3.15 -25.65 -14.56
CA TYR A 98 -3.76 -26.51 -15.56
C TYR A 98 -3.38 -27.98 -15.28
N GLU A 99 -3.98 -28.93 -16.02
CA GLU A 99 -3.67 -30.35 -15.83
C GLU A 99 -2.21 -30.64 -16.20
N GLY A 100 -1.49 -31.33 -15.30
CA GLY A 100 -0.10 -31.68 -15.49
C GLY A 100 0.90 -30.58 -15.19
N VAL A 101 0.47 -29.37 -14.76
CA VAL A 101 1.40 -28.34 -14.34
C VAL A 101 2.04 -28.72 -12.99
N GLU A 102 3.35 -28.66 -12.96
CA GLU A 102 4.16 -28.77 -11.76
C GLU A 102 5.15 -27.59 -11.78
N ASN A 103 5.12 -26.76 -10.75
CA ASN A 103 6.11 -25.70 -10.57
C ASN A 103 6.47 -25.53 -9.09
N ALA A 104 7.64 -24.95 -8.83
CA ALA A 104 8.14 -24.73 -7.48
C ALA A 104 7.31 -23.69 -6.68
N ASN A 105 6.45 -22.94 -7.36
CA ASN A 105 5.65 -21.86 -6.76
C ASN A 105 4.23 -22.32 -6.34
N ILE A 106 3.93 -23.61 -6.46
CA ILE A 106 2.66 -24.17 -6.00
C ILE A 106 2.70 -24.32 -4.48
N ILE A 107 1.81 -23.63 -3.80
CA ILE A 107 1.58 -23.78 -2.36
C ILE A 107 0.51 -24.84 -2.18
N LYS A 108 0.79 -25.87 -1.35
CA LYS A 108 -0.11 -27.00 -1.11
C LYS A 108 -0.67 -26.96 0.29
N PHE A 109 -1.96 -27.28 0.41
CA PHE A 109 -2.70 -27.32 1.68
C PHE A 109 -3.46 -28.64 1.78
N GLY A 110 -3.54 -29.21 2.98
CA GLY A 110 -4.30 -30.41 3.26
C GLY A 110 -3.60 -31.73 2.94
N GLU A 111 -2.32 -31.74 2.57
CA GLU A 111 -1.51 -32.98 2.44
C GLU A 111 -1.37 -33.70 3.76
N ASP A 112 -1.48 -32.99 4.88
CA ASP A 112 -1.51 -33.51 6.25
C ASP A 112 -2.89 -34.11 6.67
N LYS A 113 -3.85 -34.14 5.73
CA LYS A 113 -5.23 -34.60 5.91
C LYS A 113 -6.08 -33.74 6.88
N SER A 114 -5.64 -32.53 7.17
CA SER A 114 -6.32 -31.62 8.12
C SER A 114 -7.60 -31.00 7.55
N LEU A 115 -7.71 -30.88 6.22
CA LEU A 115 -8.83 -30.19 5.55
C LEU A 115 -9.97 -31.17 5.23
N THR A 116 -10.82 -31.46 6.20
CA THR A 116 -11.87 -32.50 6.11
C THR A 116 -13.25 -31.94 5.79
N SER A 117 -13.49 -30.66 6.00
CA SER A 117 -14.81 -30.03 5.80
C SER A 117 -14.69 -28.57 5.39
N SER A 118 -15.75 -28.06 4.73
CA SER A 118 -15.91 -26.64 4.38
C SER A 118 -16.50 -25.86 5.57
N PRO A 119 -16.11 -24.58 5.78
CA PRO A 119 -15.08 -23.85 5.07
C PRO A 119 -13.65 -24.23 5.49
N VAL A 120 -12.67 -23.98 4.63
CA VAL A 120 -11.23 -24.13 4.94
C VAL A 120 -10.53 -22.78 4.83
N VAL A 121 -9.47 -22.60 5.63
CA VAL A 121 -8.63 -21.39 5.58
C VAL A 121 -7.26 -21.75 5.03
N LEU A 122 -6.89 -21.11 3.91
CA LEU A 122 -5.60 -21.23 3.26
C LEU A 122 -4.75 -20.02 3.70
N SER A 123 -3.80 -20.23 4.61
CA SER A 123 -2.99 -19.16 5.23
C SER A 123 -1.58 -19.11 4.65
N GLY A 124 -0.86 -17.98 4.86
CA GLY A 124 0.51 -17.81 4.38
C GLY A 124 0.58 -17.36 2.91
N LEU A 125 -0.50 -16.78 2.40
CA LEU A 125 -0.53 -16.11 1.11
C LEU A 125 0.09 -14.71 1.23
N ASP A 126 0.62 -14.19 0.13
CA ASP A 126 1.08 -12.80 0.08
C ASP A 126 -0.09 -11.84 -0.09
N GLY A 127 0.01 -10.66 0.53
CA GLY A 127 -0.96 -9.58 0.36
C GLY A 127 -0.93 -8.97 -1.05
N ASP A 128 -2.02 -8.34 -1.45
CA ASP A 128 -2.21 -7.69 -2.76
C ASP A 128 -1.84 -8.57 -3.97
N SER A 129 -1.93 -9.89 -3.82
CA SER A 129 -1.44 -10.88 -4.77
C SER A 129 -2.58 -11.67 -5.41
N LYS A 130 -2.42 -11.92 -6.70
CA LYS A 130 -3.35 -12.72 -7.51
C LYS A 130 -2.98 -14.19 -7.40
N TYR A 131 -3.99 -15.05 -7.17
CA TYR A 131 -3.82 -16.49 -7.07
C TYR A 131 -4.83 -17.26 -7.90
N TYR A 132 -4.37 -18.37 -8.47
CA TYR A 132 -5.18 -19.43 -9.04
C TYR A 132 -5.26 -20.57 -8.06
N MET A 133 -6.37 -21.33 -8.09
CA MET A 133 -6.60 -22.42 -7.15
C MET A 133 -7.22 -23.62 -7.86
N ARG A 134 -6.77 -24.82 -7.46
CA ARG A 134 -7.40 -26.09 -7.80
C ARG A 134 -7.49 -26.96 -6.55
N VAL A 135 -8.45 -27.89 -6.55
CA VAL A 135 -8.73 -28.77 -5.40
C VAL A 135 -9.03 -30.18 -5.86
N LYS A 136 -8.60 -31.16 -5.08
CA LYS A 136 -8.92 -32.58 -5.21
C LYS A 136 -9.62 -33.06 -3.94
N ALA A 137 -10.59 -33.96 -4.13
CA ALA A 137 -11.13 -34.79 -3.06
C ALA A 137 -10.30 -36.07 -2.92
N MET A 138 -9.99 -36.45 -1.69
CA MET A 138 -9.09 -37.53 -1.34
C MET A 138 -9.77 -38.55 -0.44
N SER A 139 -9.40 -39.86 -0.57
CA SER A 139 -9.82 -40.93 0.28
C SER A 139 -8.72 -41.98 0.36
N SER A 140 -8.68 -42.74 1.46
CA SER A 140 -7.78 -43.88 1.62
C SER A 140 -8.30 -45.16 0.93
N THR A 141 -9.60 -45.20 0.59
CA THR A 141 -10.29 -46.40 0.08
C THR A 141 -10.77 -46.28 -1.36
N SER A 142 -10.62 -45.12 -1.98
CA SER A 142 -11.07 -44.83 -3.34
C SER A 142 -10.05 -43.99 -4.08
N ASN A 143 -10.04 -44.09 -5.41
CA ASN A 143 -9.21 -43.20 -6.22
C ASN A 143 -9.60 -41.74 -6.00
N GLU A 144 -8.61 -40.87 -5.97
CA GLU A 144 -8.80 -39.42 -5.84
C GLU A 144 -9.70 -38.86 -6.97
N SER A 145 -10.35 -37.73 -6.72
CA SER A 145 -11.09 -37.04 -7.78
C SER A 145 -10.12 -36.45 -8.83
N LYS A 146 -10.65 -36.04 -9.96
CA LYS A 146 -9.91 -35.11 -10.83
C LYS A 146 -9.73 -33.75 -10.14
N TRP A 147 -8.75 -33.00 -10.61
CA TRP A 147 -8.61 -31.59 -10.23
C TRP A 147 -9.84 -30.79 -10.63
N VAL A 148 -10.32 -29.99 -9.71
CA VAL A 148 -11.37 -29.00 -9.95
C VAL A 148 -10.78 -27.63 -9.78
N TYR A 149 -10.94 -26.80 -10.78
CA TYR A 149 -10.41 -25.44 -10.81
C TYR A 149 -11.44 -24.45 -10.31
N TYR A 150 -11.00 -23.49 -9.52
CA TYR A 150 -11.85 -22.39 -9.07
C TYR A 150 -12.40 -21.63 -10.28
N LYS A 151 -13.73 -21.59 -10.41
CA LYS A 151 -14.47 -20.90 -11.50
C LYS A 151 -13.78 -21.03 -12.85
N ASP A 152 -13.58 -22.26 -13.31
CA ASP A 152 -12.95 -22.60 -14.60
C ASP A 152 -11.55 -21.97 -14.82
N GLY A 153 -10.74 -21.94 -13.77
CA GLY A 153 -9.39 -21.37 -13.83
C GLY A 153 -9.33 -19.87 -13.63
N SER A 154 -10.40 -19.25 -13.13
CA SER A 154 -10.36 -17.86 -12.66
C SER A 154 -9.43 -17.70 -11.46
N SER A 155 -9.04 -16.47 -11.22
CA SER A 155 -8.19 -16.12 -10.06
C SER A 155 -8.98 -15.39 -8.99
N PHE A 156 -8.46 -15.40 -7.78
CA PHE A 156 -8.84 -14.47 -6.71
C PHE A 156 -7.66 -13.58 -6.33
N LYS A 157 -7.91 -12.50 -5.61
CA LYS A 157 -6.86 -11.59 -5.15
C LYS A 157 -6.98 -11.39 -3.65
N THR A 158 -5.86 -11.54 -2.92
CA THR A 158 -5.78 -11.21 -1.49
C THR A 158 -5.87 -9.70 -1.29
N LYS A 159 -6.32 -9.28 -0.11
CA LYS A 159 -6.33 -7.85 0.24
C LYS A 159 -4.91 -7.34 0.41
N ALA A 160 -4.74 -6.02 0.24
CA ALA A 160 -3.47 -5.37 0.54
C ALA A 160 -3.21 -5.43 2.05
N GLU A 161 -1.98 -5.76 2.42
CA GLU A 161 -1.53 -5.72 3.80
C GLU A 161 -0.99 -4.32 4.13
N GLN A 162 -1.16 -3.87 5.37
CA GLN A 162 -0.64 -2.60 5.84
C GLN A 162 0.02 -2.79 7.21
N LEU A 163 1.32 -3.08 7.20
CA LEU A 163 2.12 -3.19 8.42
C LEU A 163 2.71 -1.87 8.90
N PHE A 164 2.87 -0.88 8.02
CA PHE A 164 3.30 0.43 8.47
C PHE A 164 2.30 1.04 9.43
N ASN A 165 2.80 1.65 10.50
CA ASN A 165 2.04 2.61 11.27
C ASN A 165 1.83 3.89 10.45
N GLU A 166 0.76 4.62 10.74
CA GLU A 166 0.54 5.94 10.14
C GLU A 166 1.66 6.90 10.52
N LEU A 167 2.10 7.71 9.54
CA LEU A 167 3.06 8.77 9.79
C LEU A 167 2.35 9.98 10.39
N THR A 168 2.95 10.53 11.43
CA THR A 168 2.55 11.79 12.05
C THR A 168 3.51 12.91 11.65
N THR A 169 3.19 14.16 12.00
CA THR A 169 4.10 15.28 11.78
C THR A 169 5.42 15.13 12.54
N ALA A 170 5.42 14.37 13.65
CA ALA A 170 6.63 14.07 14.40
C ALA A 170 7.59 13.09 13.70
N ASP A 171 7.13 12.40 12.67
CA ASP A 171 7.91 11.43 11.91
C ASP A 171 8.54 12.04 10.64
N LEU A 172 8.11 13.26 10.25
CA LEU A 172 8.45 13.91 9.00
C LEU A 172 9.41 15.08 9.20
N PHE A 173 10.55 15.00 8.52
CA PHE A 173 11.58 16.03 8.49
C PHE A 173 11.93 16.38 7.03
N GLU A 174 12.61 17.49 6.83
CA GLU A 174 12.98 17.95 5.49
C GLU A 174 13.99 17.05 4.77
N ASP A 175 14.80 16.30 5.54
CA ASP A 175 15.90 15.48 5.07
C ASP A 175 15.81 14.00 5.44
N HIS A 176 14.85 13.65 6.30
CA HIS A 176 14.63 12.25 6.73
C HIS A 176 13.18 11.99 7.11
N VAL A 177 12.84 10.71 7.24
CA VAL A 177 11.54 10.23 7.72
C VAL A 177 11.73 9.03 8.66
N ASN A 178 10.94 8.96 9.74
CA ASN A 178 10.93 7.89 10.69
C ASN A 178 9.79 6.92 10.38
N PHE A 179 10.09 5.77 9.76
CA PHE A 179 9.12 4.72 9.56
C PHE A 179 9.02 3.81 10.77
N SER A 180 7.82 3.34 11.05
CA SER A 180 7.59 2.30 12.05
C SER A 180 6.54 1.29 11.59
N TRP A 181 6.65 0.06 12.15
CA TRP A 181 5.73 -1.05 11.92
C TRP A 181 5.69 -1.96 13.15
N THR A 182 4.86 -3.00 13.15
CA THR A 182 4.80 -3.97 14.24
C THR A 182 6.17 -4.63 14.46
N PRO A 183 6.81 -4.50 15.63
CA PRO A 183 8.10 -5.10 15.95
C PRO A 183 8.11 -6.62 15.71
N GLY A 184 9.19 -7.13 15.14
CA GLY A 184 9.36 -8.55 14.85
C GLY A 184 8.55 -9.06 13.64
N ALA A 185 7.83 -8.19 12.91
CA ALA A 185 7.19 -8.58 11.66
C ALA A 185 8.23 -9.06 10.64
N THR A 186 7.86 -10.07 9.84
CA THR A 186 8.73 -10.59 8.79
C THR A 186 8.78 -9.59 7.62
N VAL A 187 9.84 -8.81 7.56
CA VAL A 187 10.11 -7.79 6.53
C VAL A 187 11.58 -7.82 6.15
N THR A 188 11.93 -7.34 4.96
CA THR A 188 13.29 -7.36 4.44
C THR A 188 13.81 -5.99 4.03
N HIS A 189 12.98 -5.17 3.39
CA HIS A 189 13.42 -3.88 2.88
C HIS A 189 12.26 -2.90 2.68
N ILE A 190 12.60 -1.63 2.50
CA ILE A 190 11.69 -0.56 2.10
C ILE A 190 12.14 0.00 0.76
N THR A 191 11.21 0.18 -0.18
CA THR A 191 11.45 0.99 -1.37
C THR A 191 10.81 2.35 -1.19
N ILE A 192 11.50 3.41 -1.62
CA ILE A 192 11.01 4.77 -1.59
C ILE A 192 11.09 5.32 -3.01
N VAL A 193 9.97 5.82 -3.51
CA VAL A 193 9.82 6.31 -4.89
C VAL A 193 9.28 7.73 -4.83
N ASN A 194 9.92 8.66 -5.55
CA ASN A 194 9.38 9.99 -5.75
C ASN A 194 8.10 9.90 -6.60
N ALA A 195 6.98 10.41 -6.08
CA ALA A 195 5.68 10.29 -6.77
C ALA A 195 5.62 11.06 -8.10
N ALA A 196 6.43 12.11 -8.26
CA ALA A 196 6.52 12.90 -9.48
C ALA A 196 7.56 12.35 -10.49
N ASP A 197 8.50 11.53 -10.02
CA ASP A 197 9.57 10.94 -10.84
C ASP A 197 9.81 9.48 -10.42
N PRO A 198 9.14 8.50 -11.04
CA PRO A 198 9.27 7.08 -10.69
C PRO A 198 10.68 6.49 -10.90
N GLU A 199 11.56 7.17 -11.64
CA GLU A 199 12.97 6.77 -11.79
C GLU A 199 13.82 7.21 -10.59
N ASP A 200 13.39 8.25 -9.85
CA ASP A 200 13.97 8.65 -8.56
C ASP A 200 13.47 7.71 -7.46
N LYS A 201 14.08 6.53 -7.41
CA LYS A 201 13.72 5.44 -6.50
C LYS A 201 14.96 4.91 -5.77
N SER A 202 14.73 4.45 -4.57
CA SER A 202 15.76 3.83 -3.74
C SER A 202 15.24 2.59 -3.04
N LYS A 203 16.16 1.69 -2.68
CA LYS A 203 15.89 0.51 -1.87
C LYS A 203 16.76 0.60 -0.61
N HIS A 204 16.15 0.44 0.55
CA HIS A 204 16.81 0.38 1.85
C HIS A 204 16.64 -1.02 2.44
N GLU A 205 17.72 -1.79 2.52
CA GLU A 205 17.72 -3.09 3.19
C GLU A 205 17.66 -2.89 4.70
N LEU A 206 16.76 -3.61 5.37
CA LEU A 206 16.57 -3.51 6.81
C LEU A 206 17.56 -4.41 7.55
N THR A 207 18.20 -3.88 8.58
CA THR A 207 19.06 -4.67 9.48
C THR A 207 18.22 -5.50 10.46
N ALA A 208 18.81 -6.54 11.05
CA ALA A 208 18.13 -7.35 12.06
C ALA A 208 17.63 -6.52 13.25
N ASP A 209 18.41 -5.52 13.67
CA ASP A 209 18.05 -4.62 14.78
C ASP A 209 16.86 -3.72 14.41
N GLN A 210 16.80 -3.20 13.17
CA GLN A 210 15.68 -2.41 12.67
C GLN A 210 14.40 -3.25 12.59
N ILE A 211 14.50 -4.50 12.12
CA ILE A 211 13.39 -5.45 12.06
C ILE A 211 12.87 -5.76 13.47
N ALA A 212 13.77 -6.06 14.39
CA ALA A 212 13.41 -6.36 15.78
C ALA A 212 12.78 -5.15 16.47
N ALA A 213 13.30 -3.95 16.21
CA ALA A 213 12.77 -2.69 16.76
C ALA A 213 11.48 -2.23 16.06
N GLY A 214 11.16 -2.73 14.88
CA GLY A 214 10.00 -2.30 14.08
C GLY A 214 10.06 -0.84 13.64
N LYS A 215 11.27 -0.30 13.41
CA LYS A 215 11.45 1.11 13.02
C LYS A 215 12.75 1.36 12.29
N VAL A 216 12.77 2.41 11.46
CA VAL A 216 13.97 2.90 10.76
C VAL A 216 13.85 4.39 10.46
N THR A 217 14.96 5.11 10.57
CA THR A 217 15.13 6.47 10.04
C THR A 217 15.73 6.38 8.64
N TYR A 218 15.06 6.95 7.66
CA TYR A 218 15.53 7.00 6.28
C TYR A 218 15.88 8.44 5.89
N SER A 219 17.13 8.70 5.51
CA SER A 219 17.71 10.06 5.38
C SER A 219 17.95 10.54 3.94
N ASN A 220 17.46 9.86 2.93
CA ASN A 220 17.68 10.27 1.52
C ASN A 220 16.42 10.83 0.86
N VAL A 221 15.74 11.74 1.55
CA VAL A 221 14.58 12.46 1.02
C VAL A 221 14.93 13.91 0.73
N LYS A 222 14.20 14.53 -0.18
CA LYS A 222 14.33 15.95 -0.52
C LYS A 222 13.19 16.73 0.12
N PRO A 223 13.38 17.98 0.53
CA PRO A 223 12.30 18.82 1.05
C PRO A 223 11.15 18.99 0.05
N THR A 224 9.94 19.20 0.56
CA THR A 224 8.73 19.53 -0.21
C THR A 224 8.43 18.53 -1.34
N THR A 225 8.79 17.27 -1.13
CA THR A 225 8.69 16.21 -2.15
C THR A 225 7.75 15.12 -1.64
N THR A 226 6.85 14.67 -2.51
CA THR A 226 5.93 13.56 -2.21
C THR A 226 6.57 12.24 -2.59
N TYR A 227 6.58 11.30 -1.67
CA TYR A 227 7.12 9.96 -1.83
C TYR A 227 6.07 8.89 -1.57
N ILE A 228 6.29 7.73 -2.19
CA ILE A 228 5.60 6.49 -1.90
C ILE A 228 6.61 5.52 -1.30
N ALA A 229 6.43 5.15 -0.03
CA ALA A 229 7.22 4.13 0.64
C ALA A 229 6.46 2.80 0.63
N THR A 230 7.12 1.71 0.27
CA THR A 230 6.54 0.36 0.29
C THR A 230 7.43 -0.57 1.08
N LEU A 231 6.87 -1.23 2.10
CA LEU A 231 7.52 -2.23 2.94
C LEU A 231 7.36 -3.60 2.29
N TYR A 232 8.41 -4.38 2.27
CA TYR A 232 8.46 -5.70 1.63
C TYR A 232 8.97 -6.81 2.54
N ASN A 233 8.49 -8.02 2.30
CA ASN A 233 9.17 -9.25 2.64
C ASN A 233 9.56 -9.95 1.33
N ASN A 234 10.83 -9.88 0.93
CA ASN A 234 11.30 -10.27 -0.40
C ASN A 234 10.46 -9.57 -1.49
N GLU A 235 9.69 -10.31 -2.28
CA GLU A 235 8.82 -9.78 -3.33
C GLU A 235 7.41 -9.41 -2.85
N ALA A 236 7.03 -9.84 -1.63
CA ALA A 236 5.68 -9.62 -1.10
C ALA A 236 5.56 -8.23 -0.48
N LYS A 237 4.58 -7.45 -0.92
CA LYS A 237 4.24 -6.17 -0.31
C LYS A 237 3.59 -6.38 1.06
N ARG A 238 4.10 -5.68 2.07
CA ARG A 238 3.64 -5.75 3.46
C ARG A 238 3.02 -4.45 3.95
N GLY A 239 3.02 -3.41 3.15
CA GLY A 239 2.43 -2.11 3.46
C GLY A 239 2.91 -1.03 2.51
N GLN A 240 2.13 0.06 2.39
CA GLN A 240 2.48 1.20 1.57
C GLN A 240 1.96 2.50 2.21
N LEU A 241 2.79 3.52 2.20
CA LEU A 241 2.45 4.88 2.65
C LEU A 241 2.80 5.89 1.57
N GLN A 242 1.98 6.93 1.48
CA GLN A 242 2.32 8.15 0.74
C GLN A 242 2.49 9.29 1.74
N PHE A 243 3.56 10.06 1.61
CA PHE A 243 3.84 11.19 2.47
C PHE A 243 4.52 12.31 1.70
N THR A 244 4.47 13.52 2.23
CA THR A 244 5.19 14.67 1.68
C THR A 244 6.12 15.21 2.74
N THR A 245 7.39 15.36 2.41
CA THR A 245 8.39 15.95 3.30
C THR A 245 8.12 17.43 3.52
N PRO A 246 8.36 17.96 4.72
CA PRO A 246 8.25 19.38 5.00
C PRO A 246 9.23 20.24 4.17
N ALA A 247 8.99 21.55 4.17
CA ALA A 247 9.91 22.49 3.58
C ALA A 247 11.19 22.60 4.41
N ALA A 248 12.33 22.77 3.76
CA ALA A 248 13.57 23.07 4.43
C ALA A 248 13.54 24.50 5.00
N MET A 249 14.32 24.73 6.07
CA MET A 249 14.57 26.04 6.61
C MET A 249 15.12 26.98 5.53
N PRO A 250 14.49 28.14 5.27
CA PRO A 250 14.91 29.06 4.21
C PRO A 250 16.38 29.47 4.31
N SER A 251 17.01 29.67 3.18
CA SER A 251 18.38 30.17 3.11
C SER A 251 18.44 31.63 3.58
N ALA A 252 19.45 31.95 4.35
CA ALA A 252 19.77 33.29 4.84
C ALA A 252 21.27 33.40 5.06
N ASN A 253 21.81 34.64 5.23
CA ASN A 253 23.21 34.83 5.62
C ASN A 253 23.55 34.16 6.93
N TYR A 254 22.60 34.18 7.89
CA TYR A 254 22.73 33.48 9.17
C TYR A 254 21.46 32.68 9.51
N LYS A 255 21.64 31.45 9.94
CA LYS A 255 20.56 30.59 10.44
C LYS A 255 20.74 30.33 11.93
N TYR A 256 19.73 30.64 12.70
CA TYR A 256 19.69 30.40 14.13
C TYR A 256 18.57 29.45 14.48
N THR A 257 18.86 28.42 15.22
CA THR A 257 17.82 27.53 15.77
C THR A 257 17.61 27.87 17.23
N LEU A 258 16.38 28.24 17.59
CA LEU A 258 16.01 28.55 18.94
C LEU A 258 16.15 27.31 19.84
N PRO A 259 16.91 27.36 20.95
CA PRO A 259 16.97 26.27 21.90
C PRO A 259 15.59 25.95 22.47
N SER A 260 15.34 24.68 22.78
CA SER A 260 14.00 24.21 23.23
C SER A 260 13.59 24.73 24.61
N ASP A 261 14.53 25.22 25.40
CA ASP A 261 14.34 25.84 26.72
C ASP A 261 14.11 27.36 26.66
N VAL A 262 14.26 27.96 25.46
CA VAL A 262 14.02 29.38 25.21
C VAL A 262 12.59 29.60 24.79
N ASN A 263 11.82 30.30 25.59
CA ASN A 263 10.41 30.61 25.36
C ASN A 263 10.14 32.09 25.03
N VAL A 264 11.18 32.91 24.95
CA VAL A 264 11.08 34.34 24.59
C VAL A 264 12.12 34.69 23.52
N ILE A 265 11.66 35.27 22.44
CA ILE A 265 12.50 35.94 21.44
C ILE A 265 12.55 37.42 21.85
N SER A 266 13.61 37.78 22.52
CA SER A 266 13.81 39.14 23.06
C SER A 266 14.45 40.07 22.05
N GLN A 267 14.44 41.42 22.37
CA GLN A 267 15.18 42.41 21.60
C GLN A 267 16.67 42.08 21.55
N THR A 268 17.27 41.71 22.67
CA THR A 268 18.69 41.32 22.75
C THR A 268 19.03 40.18 21.80
N LEU A 269 18.19 39.12 21.79
CA LEU A 269 18.39 37.99 20.90
C LEU A 269 18.30 38.40 19.41
N ILE A 270 17.35 39.28 19.08
CA ILE A 270 17.24 39.81 17.70
C ILE A 270 18.48 40.58 17.30
N GLU A 271 19.03 41.42 18.19
CA GLU A 271 20.26 42.20 17.97
C GLU A 271 21.49 41.28 17.80
N GLU A 272 21.65 40.27 18.65
CA GLU A 272 22.72 39.27 18.54
C GLU A 272 22.65 38.53 17.20
N ILE A 273 21.45 38.10 16.79
CA ILE A 273 21.23 37.44 15.49
C ILE A 273 21.54 38.42 14.34
N ALA A 274 21.16 39.69 14.47
CA ALA A 274 21.43 40.70 13.46
C ALA A 274 22.94 40.93 13.26
N GLU A 275 23.71 41.00 14.35
CA GLU A 275 25.17 41.13 14.29
C GLU A 275 25.82 39.93 13.60
N GLN A 276 25.41 38.71 13.93
CA GLN A 276 25.93 37.52 13.27
C GLN A 276 25.56 37.48 11.76
N ALA A 277 24.32 37.82 11.44
CA ALA A 277 23.84 37.84 10.06
C ALA A 277 24.58 38.89 9.22
N LYS A 278 24.82 40.08 9.77
CA LYS A 278 25.57 41.13 9.14
C LYS A 278 27.03 40.75 8.92
N ALA A 279 27.67 40.16 9.92
CA ALA A 279 29.04 39.64 9.79
C ALA A 279 29.13 38.55 8.73
N ALA A 280 28.17 37.61 8.69
CA ALA A 280 28.10 36.55 7.68
C ALA A 280 27.82 37.08 6.26
N ALA A 281 27.18 38.23 6.14
CA ALA A 281 26.97 38.95 4.87
C ALA A 281 28.20 39.80 4.45
N GLY A 282 29.31 39.73 5.16
CA GLY A 282 30.51 40.58 4.86
C GLY A 282 30.33 42.06 5.26
N ASN A 283 29.47 42.33 6.21
CA ASN A 283 29.07 43.67 6.68
C ASN A 283 28.33 44.51 5.62
N GLU A 284 27.66 43.83 4.69
CA GLU A 284 26.74 44.49 3.76
C GLU A 284 25.63 45.23 4.51
N THR A 285 25.06 46.26 3.86
CA THR A 285 23.95 47.05 4.43
C THR A 285 22.64 46.23 4.51
N ASN A 286 22.47 45.28 3.58
CA ASN A 286 21.32 44.39 3.55
C ASN A 286 21.77 42.94 3.88
N TYR A 287 21.22 42.38 4.89
CA TYR A 287 21.54 41.04 5.37
C TYR A 287 20.30 40.30 5.81
N SER A 288 20.42 38.99 5.97
CA SER A 288 19.26 38.15 6.26
C SER A 288 19.52 37.12 7.37
N ALA A 289 18.50 36.86 8.17
CA ALA A 289 18.51 35.79 9.15
C ALA A 289 17.24 34.93 9.03
N THR A 290 17.39 33.64 9.32
CA THR A 290 16.26 32.74 9.54
C THR A 290 16.34 32.21 10.96
N ILE A 291 15.27 32.37 11.73
CA ILE A 291 15.14 31.89 13.11
C ILE A 291 14.22 30.65 13.07
N GLY A 292 14.82 29.48 13.22
CA GLY A 292 14.11 28.21 13.32
C GLY A 292 13.52 28.01 14.72
N ILE A 293 12.22 27.81 14.82
CA ILE A 293 11.50 27.60 16.08
C ILE A 293 11.14 26.12 16.17
N PRO A 294 11.50 25.43 17.25
CA PRO A 294 11.20 24.01 17.41
C PRO A 294 9.70 23.70 17.25
N ALA A 295 9.40 22.56 16.64
CA ALA A 295 8.03 22.10 16.45
C ALA A 295 7.30 22.00 17.79
N GLY A 296 6.03 22.40 17.81
CA GLY A 296 5.18 22.37 19.01
C GLY A 296 5.54 23.40 20.09
N ALA A 297 6.62 24.17 19.92
CA ALA A 297 6.99 25.20 20.89
C ALA A 297 5.98 26.36 20.90
N THR A 298 5.81 26.96 22.06
CA THR A 298 5.12 28.26 22.23
C THR A 298 6.12 29.26 22.70
N VAL A 299 6.36 30.29 21.90
CA VAL A 299 7.34 31.36 22.22
C VAL A 299 6.66 32.72 22.21
N SER A 300 7.07 33.59 23.09
CA SER A 300 6.63 34.98 23.11
C SER A 300 7.64 35.88 22.41
N LEU A 301 7.16 36.93 21.78
CA LEU A 301 7.99 37.90 21.06
C LEU A 301 7.75 39.32 21.67
N TYR A 302 8.71 39.80 22.41
CA TYR A 302 8.69 41.14 22.99
C TYR A 302 10.09 41.60 23.43
N GLY A 303 10.29 42.91 23.48
CA GLY A 303 11.41 43.52 24.19
C GLY A 303 11.13 43.72 25.70
N THR A 304 12.13 44.06 26.46
CA THR A 304 12.00 44.36 27.92
C THR A 304 12.55 45.75 28.20
N ASN A 305 11.84 46.50 28.99
CA ASN A 305 12.32 47.79 29.49
C ASN A 305 13.24 47.59 30.70
N ASP A 306 14.47 48.10 30.62
CA ASP A 306 15.49 47.94 31.68
C ASP A 306 15.11 48.58 33.00
N SER A 307 14.20 49.58 32.99
CA SER A 307 13.88 50.34 34.21
C SER A 307 12.81 49.69 35.09
N ASP A 308 11.86 48.96 34.50
CA ASP A 308 10.72 48.37 35.22
C ASP A 308 10.40 46.92 34.83
N GLY A 309 11.17 46.37 33.88
CA GLY A 309 10.94 45.01 33.35
C GLY A 309 9.68 44.86 32.52
N GLY A 310 9.02 45.95 32.14
CA GLY A 310 7.81 45.95 31.33
C GLY A 310 8.07 45.48 29.88
N LYS A 311 7.10 44.83 29.28
CA LYS A 311 7.19 44.40 27.88
C LYS A 311 7.16 45.59 26.93
N THR A 312 8.08 45.63 25.98
CA THR A 312 8.18 46.64 24.92
C THR A 312 8.07 46.00 23.53
N ASN A 313 7.94 46.82 22.47
CA ASN A 313 8.03 46.37 21.12
C ASN A 313 9.39 45.72 20.81
N VAL A 314 9.43 44.84 19.84
CA VAL A 314 10.68 44.36 19.26
C VAL A 314 10.98 45.18 18.01
N THR A 315 12.20 45.75 17.94
CA THR A 315 12.67 46.49 16.76
C THR A 315 13.54 45.58 15.89
N ILE A 316 13.16 45.41 14.66
CA ILE A 316 14.03 44.75 13.67
C ILE A 316 15.00 45.76 13.10
N PRO A 317 16.33 45.53 13.21
CA PRO A 317 17.35 46.45 12.76
C PRO A 317 17.27 46.79 11.25
N ASP A 318 17.68 48.02 10.88
CA ASP A 318 17.72 48.44 9.49
C ASP A 318 18.59 47.49 8.64
N GLY A 319 18.14 47.19 7.43
CA GLY A 319 18.81 46.27 6.51
C GLY A 319 18.59 44.79 6.82
N MET A 320 17.98 44.43 7.96
CA MET A 320 17.73 43.04 8.32
C MET A 320 16.45 42.49 7.71
N SER A 321 16.60 41.43 6.96
CA SER A 321 15.49 40.57 6.52
C SER A 321 15.39 39.36 7.46
N VAL A 322 14.34 39.24 8.25
CA VAL A 322 14.18 38.12 9.19
C VAL A 322 13.01 37.22 8.83
N THR A 323 13.27 35.91 8.82
CA THR A 323 12.22 34.89 8.69
C THR A 323 12.12 34.09 9.98
N PHE A 324 10.94 34.09 10.60
CA PHE A 324 10.60 33.16 11.68
C PHE A 324 10.01 31.91 11.01
N PHE A 325 10.68 30.77 11.24
CA PHE A 325 10.36 29.52 10.54
C PHE A 325 10.10 28.39 11.53
N GLY A 326 8.90 27.80 11.48
CA GLY A 326 8.58 26.60 12.24
C GLY A 326 9.30 25.38 11.69
N LEU A 327 10.15 24.75 12.52
CA LEU A 327 10.87 23.53 12.16
C LEU A 327 9.92 22.34 12.07
N ALA A 328 10.32 21.34 11.26
CA ALA A 328 9.63 20.07 11.12
C ALA A 328 9.81 19.16 12.36
N GLY A 329 9.09 18.04 12.40
CA GLY A 329 9.17 17.04 13.46
C GLY A 329 8.08 17.18 14.54
N GLY A 330 6.96 17.83 14.20
CA GLY A 330 5.81 18.00 15.08
C GLY A 330 4.84 19.05 14.60
N ASP A 331 3.97 19.51 15.46
CA ASP A 331 3.02 20.58 15.18
C ASP A 331 3.71 21.92 14.93
N ALA A 332 3.09 22.77 14.10
CA ALA A 332 3.59 24.12 13.86
C ALA A 332 3.68 24.89 15.20
N PRO A 333 4.86 25.51 15.49
CA PRO A 333 5.01 26.28 16.72
C PRO A 333 4.12 27.54 16.73
N THR A 334 3.79 28.01 17.90
CA THR A 334 3.03 29.23 18.12
C THR A 334 3.95 30.37 18.54
N ILE A 335 3.83 31.52 17.88
CA ILE A 335 4.46 32.77 18.30
C ILE A 335 3.37 33.68 18.87
N ASN A 336 3.48 33.97 20.15
CA ASN A 336 2.64 34.95 20.82
C ASN A 336 3.20 36.35 20.58
N LEU A 337 2.44 37.19 19.96
CA LEU A 337 2.74 38.60 19.71
C LEU A 337 2.28 39.41 20.95
N ASP A 338 3.17 39.53 21.94
CA ASP A 338 2.84 40.24 23.20
C ASP A 338 2.94 41.75 23.03
N LYS A 339 3.63 42.22 22.00
CA LYS A 339 3.79 43.62 21.61
C LYS A 339 3.95 43.76 20.11
N ASN A 340 3.90 45.00 19.61
CA ASN A 340 4.08 45.31 18.20
C ASN A 340 5.53 45.13 17.73
N PHE A 341 5.69 45.01 16.43
CA PHE A 341 6.99 45.09 15.78
C PHE A 341 7.25 46.53 15.33
N ASP A 342 8.46 47.00 15.60
CA ASP A 342 9.01 48.18 14.96
C ASP A 342 10.06 47.74 13.94
N VAL A 343 10.00 48.30 12.75
CA VAL A 343 10.96 48.01 11.68
C VAL A 343 11.83 49.27 11.49
N ALA A 344 13.10 49.16 11.79
CA ALA A 344 14.01 50.29 11.67
C ALA A 344 14.38 50.49 10.18
N GLY A 345 14.29 51.73 9.70
CA GLY A 345 14.69 52.08 8.31
C GLY A 345 13.73 51.55 7.22
N SER A 346 14.21 51.55 5.99
CA SER A 346 13.39 51.20 4.80
C SER A 346 13.68 49.83 4.18
N HIS A 347 14.68 49.11 4.67
CA HIS A 347 15.18 47.88 4.08
C HIS A 347 14.96 46.62 4.95
N ALA A 348 14.42 46.79 6.14
CA ALA A 348 14.07 45.63 6.99
C ALA A 348 12.72 45.05 6.59
N PHE A 349 12.59 43.74 6.66
CA PHE A 349 11.30 43.06 6.58
C PHE A 349 11.19 41.85 7.48
N ILE A 350 9.96 41.46 7.77
CA ILE A 350 9.64 40.31 8.62
C ILE A 350 8.79 39.33 7.81
N LYS A 351 9.14 38.04 7.93
CA LYS A 351 8.39 36.95 7.33
C LYS A 351 8.11 35.85 8.35
N PHE A 352 6.91 35.31 8.31
CA PHE A 352 6.49 34.17 9.12
C PHE A 352 6.15 32.99 8.20
N GLN A 353 6.72 31.81 8.47
CA GLN A 353 6.51 30.60 7.69
C GLN A 353 6.38 29.38 8.61
N ASN A 354 5.40 28.53 8.38
CA ASN A 354 5.13 27.31 9.14
C ASN A 354 4.97 27.56 10.65
N VAL A 355 4.44 28.71 11.04
CA VAL A 355 4.16 29.11 12.42
C VAL A 355 2.72 29.55 12.58
N LYS A 356 2.17 29.40 13.76
CA LYS A 356 0.90 30.00 14.18
C LYS A 356 1.22 31.33 14.87
N LEU A 357 0.46 32.35 14.56
CA LEU A 357 0.58 33.65 15.23
C LEU A 357 -0.64 33.84 16.14
N GLU A 358 -0.40 34.16 17.40
CA GLU A 358 -1.44 34.48 18.36
C GLU A 358 -1.16 35.84 18.98
N GLU A 359 -2.18 36.67 19.09
CA GLU A 359 -2.11 37.97 19.78
C GLU A 359 -2.45 37.75 21.26
N ASN A 360 -1.50 38.09 22.13
CA ASN A 360 -1.63 37.93 23.60
C ASN A 360 -1.79 39.27 24.32
N GLY A 361 -1.86 40.37 23.59
CA GLY A 361 -1.99 41.71 24.12
C GLY A 361 -3.45 42.15 24.16
N ALA A 362 -3.97 42.50 25.35
CA ALA A 362 -5.03 43.50 25.41
C ALA A 362 -4.43 44.80 24.89
N GLY A 363 -4.96 45.30 23.75
CA GLY A 363 -4.57 46.56 23.16
C GLY A 363 -4.73 47.74 24.12
#